data_032235817caae708ebeb290c24ee641e
#
_entry.id   032235817caae708ebeb290c24ee641e
#
_cell.length_a   1.000
_cell.length_b   1.000
_cell.length_c   1.000
_cell.angle_alpha   90.00
_cell.angle_beta   90.00
_cell.angle_gamma   90.00
#
_symmetry.space_group_name_H-M   'P 1'
#
loop_
_entity.id
_entity.type
_entity.pdbx_description
1 polymer ?
#
loop_
_entity_poly.entity_id
_entity_poly.type
_entity_poly.pdbx_seq_one_letter_code
_entity_poly.pdbx_strand_id
1 'polypeptide(L)'
;MIRSTLSDSERRGVQVLRRAPTLSPAERDGVEMVLLSAAGWSPPTIAAHLSYSPVTVRKVLKAYRATGLAAMHRGRPGPAPDEVRRQRVTTALDRLLVQPRTWTTRQLAHALREEGIHLSPRQVRRYLRGRGARWRRPVRSLRPKQASDRVEHAKRQLALLAEKTAQGRLQRAFLDECGFSPSLPVTWSWVLPGERKRIPYENPQGRRWNTLALYAPDGVQPAFDWIGSPRAFTADDLLHFLLARPPCPVPLVIVLDNASLHRSRLVQDARPRLWAKRIYFYFLPSYSPELNRIEPVFRGIKHYDLPERTYTPLAVLESAVDGAYTDFEVKLLAQHETQLRPAA
;
A
#
# COMPACT_ATOMS: atom_id res chain seq x y z
N MET A 1 -47.33 -15.20 38.78
CA MET A 1 -46.45 -14.04 38.64
C MET A 1 -45.10 -14.54 38.10
N ILE A 2 -44.56 -13.97 36.98
CA ILE A 2 -43.28 -14.42 36.42
C ILE A 2 -42.17 -13.69 37.17
N ARG A 3 -41.52 -14.37 38.08
CA ARG A 3 -40.27 -13.91 38.77
C ARG A 3 -39.12 -14.77 38.34
N SER A 4 -37.97 -14.19 38.09
CA SER A 4 -36.71 -14.93 37.81
C SER A 4 -35.90 -15.01 39.11
N THR A 5 -35.61 -16.23 39.55
CA THR A 5 -34.64 -16.47 40.61
C THR A 5 -33.30 -16.78 39.91
N LEU A 6 -32.25 -16.10 40.32
CA LEU A 6 -30.88 -16.31 39.79
C LEU A 6 -30.03 -16.97 40.84
N SER A 7 -29.35 -18.03 40.49
CA SER A 7 -28.24 -18.57 41.30
C SER A 7 -27.08 -17.56 41.32
N ASP A 8 -26.13 -17.71 42.24
CA ASP A 8 -24.97 -16.82 42.34
C ASP A 8 -24.08 -16.85 41.06
N SER A 9 -24.01 -18.02 40.40
CA SER A 9 -23.29 -18.16 39.14
C SER A 9 -24.00 -17.43 37.99
N GLU A 10 -25.32 -17.58 37.88
CA GLU A 10 -26.12 -16.86 36.87
C GLU A 10 -26.10 -15.34 37.10
N ARG A 11 -26.19 -14.90 38.35
CA ARG A 11 -26.09 -13.48 38.71
C ARG A 11 -24.77 -12.89 38.26
N ARG A 12 -23.65 -13.58 38.52
CA ARG A 12 -22.33 -13.15 38.00
C ARG A 12 -22.30 -13.11 36.49
N GLY A 13 -22.81 -14.14 35.81
CA GLY A 13 -22.87 -14.16 34.33
C GLY A 13 -23.67 -13.00 33.74
N VAL A 14 -24.85 -12.71 34.29
CA VAL A 14 -25.70 -11.58 33.87
C VAL A 14 -24.99 -10.23 34.12
N GLN A 15 -24.27 -10.07 35.24
CA GLN A 15 -23.52 -8.85 35.55
C GLN A 15 -22.33 -8.66 34.62
N VAL A 16 -21.62 -9.71 34.26
CA VAL A 16 -20.55 -9.67 33.25
C VAL A 16 -21.11 -9.24 31.90
N LEU A 17 -22.23 -9.86 31.49
CA LEU A 17 -22.88 -9.52 30.20
C LEU A 17 -23.37 -8.07 30.18
N ARG A 18 -23.91 -7.53 31.28
CA ARG A 18 -24.34 -6.13 31.41
C ARG A 18 -23.22 -5.14 31.05
N ARG A 19 -21.97 -5.46 31.38
CA ARG A 19 -20.79 -4.63 31.13
C ARG A 19 -20.16 -4.84 29.77
N ALA A 20 -20.64 -5.81 28.98
CA ALA A 20 -20.08 -6.13 27.68
C ALA A 20 -20.32 -4.96 26.68
N PRO A 21 -19.28 -4.43 26.04
CA PRO A 21 -19.42 -3.31 25.09
C PRO A 21 -20.12 -3.73 23.79
N THR A 22 -20.24 -5.03 23.54
CA THR A 22 -20.81 -5.62 22.32
C THR A 22 -22.34 -5.65 22.29
N LEU A 23 -23.01 -5.44 23.44
CA LEU A 23 -24.45 -5.43 23.52
C LEU A 23 -25.05 -4.18 22.90
N SER A 24 -26.07 -4.38 22.07
CA SER A 24 -26.95 -3.30 21.63
C SER A 24 -27.75 -2.72 22.80
N PRO A 25 -28.26 -1.46 22.73
CA PRO A 25 -29.10 -0.89 23.78
C PRO A 25 -30.27 -1.79 24.20
N ALA A 26 -30.98 -2.35 23.22
CA ALA A 26 -32.13 -3.23 23.49
C ALA A 26 -31.77 -4.58 24.14
N GLU A 27 -30.56 -5.10 23.89
CA GLU A 27 -30.04 -6.30 24.56
C GLU A 27 -29.64 -5.96 26.01
N ARG A 28 -29.05 -4.80 26.23
CA ARG A 28 -28.72 -4.29 27.57
C ARG A 28 -29.96 -4.09 28.42
N ASP A 29 -31.02 -3.52 27.85
CA ASP A 29 -32.32 -3.40 28.52
C ASP A 29 -32.91 -4.77 28.87
N GLY A 30 -32.74 -5.76 27.99
CA GLY A 30 -33.13 -7.16 28.28
C GLY A 30 -32.41 -7.76 29.47
N VAL A 31 -31.09 -7.51 29.59
CA VAL A 31 -30.28 -7.91 30.76
C VAL A 31 -30.78 -7.21 32.02
N GLU A 32 -31.08 -5.90 31.94
CA GLU A 32 -31.61 -5.13 33.07
C GLU A 32 -32.98 -5.66 33.53
N MET A 33 -33.88 -6.00 32.59
CA MET A 33 -35.18 -6.63 32.91
C MET A 33 -35.01 -7.91 33.74
N VAL A 34 -33.99 -8.74 33.45
CA VAL A 34 -33.69 -9.97 34.20
C VAL A 34 -33.19 -9.64 35.60
N LEU A 35 -32.28 -8.68 35.76
CA LEU A 35 -31.75 -8.25 37.06
C LEU A 35 -32.82 -7.65 37.95
N LEU A 36 -33.68 -6.77 37.42
CA LEU A 36 -34.79 -6.18 38.18
C LEU A 36 -35.83 -7.22 38.59
N SER A 37 -36.09 -8.20 37.72
CA SER A 37 -36.97 -9.32 38.06
C SER A 37 -36.40 -10.19 39.18
N ALA A 38 -35.08 -10.45 39.17
CA ALA A 38 -34.38 -11.16 40.22
C ALA A 38 -34.31 -10.38 41.55
N ALA A 39 -34.39 -9.04 41.47
CA ALA A 39 -34.52 -8.17 42.63
C ALA A 39 -35.99 -8.08 43.16
N GLY A 40 -36.91 -8.85 42.58
CA GLY A 40 -38.31 -8.95 43.08
C GLY A 40 -39.30 -8.03 42.35
N TRP A 41 -38.87 -7.25 41.37
CA TRP A 41 -39.76 -6.33 40.67
C TRP A 41 -40.80 -7.06 39.81
N SER A 42 -41.99 -6.52 39.77
CA SER A 42 -43.05 -7.05 38.91
C SER A 42 -42.87 -6.66 37.44
N PRO A 43 -43.31 -7.45 36.45
CA PRO A 43 -43.23 -7.06 35.05
C PRO A 43 -43.87 -5.69 34.71
N PRO A 44 -44.98 -5.29 35.30
CA PRO A 44 -45.51 -3.93 35.10
C PRO A 44 -44.55 -2.84 35.65
N THR A 45 -43.98 -3.05 36.79
CA THR A 45 -43.04 -2.10 37.43
C THR A 45 -41.75 -1.93 36.60
N ILE A 46 -41.19 -3.07 36.09
CA ILE A 46 -40.02 -3.06 35.19
C ILE A 46 -40.37 -2.34 33.87
N ALA A 47 -41.56 -2.61 33.35
CA ALA A 47 -42.05 -2.00 32.10
C ALA A 47 -42.16 -0.47 32.22
N ALA A 48 -42.69 0.03 33.32
CA ALA A 48 -42.77 1.46 33.61
C ALA A 48 -41.40 2.09 33.74
N HIS A 49 -40.47 1.41 34.43
CA HIS A 49 -39.10 1.92 34.65
C HIS A 49 -38.27 2.00 33.40
N LEU A 50 -38.35 0.98 32.54
CA LEU A 50 -37.52 0.92 31.31
C LEU A 50 -38.26 1.43 30.06
N SER A 51 -39.45 1.99 30.20
CA SER A 51 -40.29 2.49 29.10
C SER A 51 -40.67 1.42 28.05
N TYR A 52 -40.97 0.21 28.52
CA TYR A 52 -41.42 -0.91 27.67
C TYR A 52 -42.86 -1.31 28.01
N SER A 53 -43.47 -2.14 27.15
CA SER A 53 -44.75 -2.77 27.50
C SER A 53 -44.54 -3.92 28.47
N PRO A 54 -45.49 -4.19 29.39
CA PRO A 54 -45.46 -5.37 30.27
C PRO A 54 -45.41 -6.70 29.50
N VAL A 55 -45.92 -6.72 28.27
CA VAL A 55 -45.86 -7.90 27.40
C VAL A 55 -44.46 -8.16 26.92
N THR A 56 -43.70 -7.09 26.55
CA THR A 56 -42.29 -7.19 26.15
C THR A 56 -41.44 -7.75 27.30
N VAL A 57 -41.59 -7.20 28.50
CA VAL A 57 -40.88 -7.67 29.69
C VAL A 57 -41.17 -9.16 29.95
N ARG A 58 -42.44 -9.57 29.90
CA ARG A 58 -42.79 -11.00 30.09
C ARG A 58 -42.18 -11.89 29.01
N LYS A 59 -42.07 -11.44 27.74
CA LYS A 59 -41.45 -12.19 26.67
C LYS A 59 -39.96 -12.39 26.95
N VAL A 60 -39.24 -11.34 27.36
CA VAL A 60 -37.77 -11.40 27.70
C VAL A 60 -37.56 -12.34 28.87
N LEU A 61 -38.36 -12.23 29.95
CA LEU A 61 -38.21 -13.09 31.12
C LEU A 61 -38.54 -14.55 30.81
N LYS A 62 -39.53 -14.84 29.94
CA LYS A 62 -39.82 -16.20 29.47
C LYS A 62 -38.67 -16.77 28.65
N ALA A 63 -38.11 -15.96 27.71
CA ALA A 63 -36.97 -16.38 26.89
C ALA A 63 -35.75 -16.69 27.78
N TYR A 64 -35.44 -15.81 28.74
CA TYR A 64 -34.36 -16.06 29.68
C TYR A 64 -34.50 -17.35 30.47
N ARG A 65 -35.74 -17.65 30.93
CA ARG A 65 -36.03 -18.91 31.62
C ARG A 65 -35.80 -20.16 30.75
N ALA A 66 -36.10 -20.02 29.45
CA ALA A 66 -35.98 -21.14 28.51
C ALA A 66 -34.51 -21.42 28.09
N THR A 67 -33.69 -20.38 27.85
CA THR A 67 -32.39 -20.52 27.22
C THR A 67 -31.27 -19.74 27.95
N GLY A 68 -31.54 -19.19 29.14
CA GLY A 68 -30.55 -18.48 29.95
C GLY A 68 -29.98 -17.24 29.26
N LEU A 69 -28.67 -17.02 29.44
CA LEU A 69 -27.95 -15.86 28.87
C LEU A 69 -28.01 -15.79 27.35
N ALA A 70 -28.17 -16.93 26.66
CA ALA A 70 -28.29 -16.96 25.20
C ALA A 70 -29.51 -16.17 24.69
N ALA A 71 -30.58 -16.09 25.48
CA ALA A 71 -31.77 -15.30 25.15
C ALA A 71 -31.51 -13.78 25.09
N MET A 72 -30.41 -13.32 25.70
CA MET A 72 -30.09 -11.89 25.72
C MET A 72 -29.49 -11.40 24.41
N HIS A 73 -28.94 -12.29 23.61
CA HIS A 73 -28.45 -11.97 22.28
C HIS A 73 -29.58 -12.04 21.26
N ARG A 74 -29.96 -10.89 20.73
CA ARG A 74 -30.96 -10.83 19.66
C ARG A 74 -30.31 -11.21 18.33
N GLY A 75 -30.83 -12.24 17.67
CA GLY A 75 -30.46 -12.55 16.31
C GLY A 75 -30.74 -11.36 15.37
N ARG A 76 -30.01 -11.26 14.27
CA ARG A 76 -30.29 -10.23 13.27
C ARG A 76 -31.71 -10.42 12.75
N PRO A 77 -32.52 -9.32 12.67
CA PRO A 77 -33.88 -9.44 12.10
C PRO A 77 -33.75 -9.81 10.61
N GLY A 78 -34.65 -10.68 10.17
CA GLY A 78 -34.72 -11.12 8.78
C GLY A 78 -34.65 -12.63 8.63
N PRO A 79 -34.85 -13.14 7.41
CA PRO A 79 -34.71 -14.56 7.12
C PRO A 79 -33.29 -15.04 7.32
N ALA A 80 -33.10 -16.33 7.64
CA ALA A 80 -31.80 -16.95 7.72
C ALA A 80 -30.98 -16.72 6.43
N PRO A 81 -29.66 -16.56 6.51
CA PRO A 81 -28.81 -16.40 5.33
C PRO A 81 -28.92 -17.63 4.42
N ASP A 82 -29.19 -17.42 3.14
CA ASP A 82 -29.11 -18.46 2.12
C ASP A 82 -27.63 -18.71 1.79
N GLU A 83 -27.03 -19.68 2.43
CA GLU A 83 -25.61 -19.99 2.29
C GLU A 83 -25.28 -20.55 0.89
N VAL A 84 -26.19 -21.28 0.26
CA VAL A 84 -26.02 -21.81 -1.11
C VAL A 84 -25.91 -20.65 -2.10
N ARG A 85 -26.85 -19.71 -2.02
CA ARG A 85 -26.81 -18.49 -2.83
C ARG A 85 -25.56 -17.66 -2.54
N ARG A 86 -25.21 -17.54 -1.28
CA ARG A 86 -24.01 -16.80 -0.84
C ARG A 86 -22.74 -17.39 -1.45
N GLN A 87 -22.61 -18.71 -1.40
CA GLN A 87 -21.46 -19.42 -1.98
C GLN A 87 -21.40 -19.25 -3.51
N ARG A 88 -22.55 -19.39 -4.19
CA ARG A 88 -22.66 -19.19 -5.64
C ARG A 88 -22.20 -17.78 -6.06
N VAL A 89 -22.71 -16.74 -5.37
CA VAL A 89 -22.32 -15.34 -5.62
C VAL A 89 -20.83 -15.12 -5.38
N THR A 90 -20.31 -15.69 -4.31
CA THR A 90 -18.91 -15.56 -3.92
C THR A 90 -17.98 -16.15 -4.98
N THR A 91 -18.25 -17.39 -5.40
CA THR A 91 -17.45 -18.08 -6.44
C THR A 91 -17.47 -17.31 -7.77
N ALA A 92 -18.63 -16.80 -8.18
CA ALA A 92 -18.76 -16.01 -9.38
C ALA A 92 -17.95 -14.69 -9.30
N LEU A 93 -18.01 -13.99 -8.16
CA LEU A 93 -17.22 -12.78 -7.93
C LEU A 93 -15.72 -13.07 -7.96
N ASP A 94 -15.25 -14.17 -7.36
CA ASP A 94 -13.85 -14.54 -7.37
C ASP A 94 -13.33 -14.73 -8.78
N ARG A 95 -14.04 -15.46 -9.61
CA ARG A 95 -13.71 -15.69 -10.99
C ARG A 95 -13.63 -14.38 -11.80
N LEU A 96 -14.58 -13.46 -11.58
CA LEU A 96 -14.58 -12.16 -12.26
C LEU A 96 -13.42 -11.28 -11.81
N LEU A 97 -13.13 -11.24 -10.50
CA LEU A 97 -12.08 -10.38 -9.96
C LEU A 97 -10.65 -10.77 -10.35
N VAL A 98 -10.41 -12.03 -10.71
CA VAL A 98 -9.09 -12.51 -11.19
C VAL A 98 -8.80 -12.04 -12.62
N GLN A 99 -9.83 -11.68 -13.40
CA GLN A 99 -9.64 -11.24 -14.79
C GLN A 99 -8.78 -9.95 -14.86
N PRO A 100 -7.89 -9.80 -15.85
CA PRO A 100 -6.97 -8.67 -15.99
C PRO A 100 -7.67 -7.42 -16.54
N ARG A 101 -8.74 -7.00 -15.87
CA ARG A 101 -9.52 -5.81 -16.19
C ARG A 101 -9.99 -5.09 -14.93
N THR A 102 -10.45 -3.86 -15.10
CA THR A 102 -11.05 -3.09 -14.00
C THR A 102 -12.54 -3.39 -13.90
N TRP A 103 -13.04 -3.48 -12.67
CA TRP A 103 -14.43 -3.75 -12.38
C TRP A 103 -15.05 -2.67 -11.49
N THR A 104 -16.10 -2.05 -11.96
CA THR A 104 -17.03 -1.29 -11.10
C THR A 104 -18.12 -2.22 -10.56
N THR A 105 -18.78 -1.84 -9.47
CA THR A 105 -19.92 -2.62 -8.94
C THR A 105 -21.09 -2.74 -9.92
N ARG A 106 -21.26 -1.77 -10.85
CA ARG A 106 -22.27 -1.85 -11.93
C ARG A 106 -21.89 -2.91 -12.95
N GLN A 107 -20.65 -2.94 -13.40
CA GLN A 107 -20.16 -3.94 -14.35
C GLN A 107 -20.19 -5.35 -13.75
N LEU A 108 -19.81 -5.52 -12.48
CA LEU A 108 -19.94 -6.80 -11.77
C LEU A 108 -21.39 -7.26 -11.67
N ALA A 109 -22.34 -6.34 -11.35
CA ALA A 109 -23.76 -6.68 -11.29
C ALA A 109 -24.30 -7.10 -12.67
N HIS A 110 -23.82 -6.50 -13.74
CA HIS A 110 -24.15 -6.87 -15.12
C HIS A 110 -23.62 -8.26 -15.45
N ALA A 111 -22.33 -8.51 -15.26
CA ALA A 111 -21.70 -9.80 -15.52
C ALA A 111 -22.32 -10.94 -14.70
N LEU A 112 -22.68 -10.70 -13.44
CA LEU A 112 -23.38 -11.67 -12.60
C LEU A 112 -24.79 -11.97 -13.14
N ARG A 113 -25.47 -10.98 -13.72
CA ARG A 113 -26.80 -11.19 -14.33
C ARG A 113 -26.75 -12.11 -15.54
N GLU A 114 -25.71 -12.02 -16.35
CA GLU A 114 -25.46 -12.92 -17.48
C GLU A 114 -25.29 -14.38 -17.02
N GLU A 115 -24.86 -14.60 -15.78
CA GLU A 115 -24.76 -15.91 -15.13
C GLU A 115 -26.03 -16.29 -14.32
N GLY A 116 -27.14 -15.56 -14.48
CA GLY A 116 -28.38 -15.80 -13.77
C GLY A 116 -28.36 -15.41 -12.28
N ILE A 117 -27.42 -14.54 -11.89
CA ILE A 117 -27.30 -14.03 -10.52
C ILE A 117 -27.75 -12.56 -10.49
N HIS A 118 -28.97 -12.32 -10.09
CA HIS A 118 -29.58 -11.00 -10.04
C HIS A 118 -29.25 -10.28 -8.73
N LEU A 119 -28.32 -9.31 -8.79
CA LEU A 119 -27.91 -8.46 -7.69
C LEU A 119 -27.86 -6.99 -8.13
N SER A 120 -28.29 -6.10 -7.24
CA SER A 120 -28.05 -4.67 -7.41
C SER A 120 -26.57 -4.33 -7.13
N PRO A 121 -26.04 -3.23 -7.69
CA PRO A 121 -24.66 -2.78 -7.38
C PRO A 121 -24.40 -2.58 -5.88
N ARG A 122 -25.43 -2.20 -5.11
CA ARG A 122 -25.36 -2.06 -3.65
C ARG A 122 -25.15 -3.43 -2.97
N GLN A 123 -25.85 -4.46 -3.44
CA GLN A 123 -25.69 -5.83 -2.93
C GLN A 123 -24.30 -6.39 -3.29
N VAL A 124 -23.85 -6.19 -4.53
CA VAL A 124 -22.47 -6.56 -4.95
C VAL A 124 -21.45 -5.91 -4.04
N ARG A 125 -21.57 -4.60 -3.77
CA ARG A 125 -20.65 -3.89 -2.84
C ARG A 125 -20.68 -4.51 -1.44
N ARG A 126 -21.83 -4.96 -0.94
CA ARG A 126 -21.95 -5.62 0.36
C ARG A 126 -21.20 -6.95 0.38
N TYR A 127 -21.32 -7.77 -0.66
CA TYR A 127 -20.55 -9.01 -0.81
C TYR A 127 -19.06 -8.75 -0.85
N LEU A 128 -18.61 -7.80 -1.66
CA LEU A 128 -17.21 -7.42 -1.76
C LEU A 128 -16.63 -6.96 -0.41
N ARG A 129 -17.34 -6.09 0.30
CA ARG A 129 -16.90 -5.62 1.63
C ARG A 129 -16.86 -6.74 2.67
N GLY A 130 -17.85 -7.63 2.65
CA GLY A 130 -17.87 -8.80 3.53
C GLY A 130 -16.66 -9.74 3.34
N ARG A 131 -16.01 -9.68 2.18
CA ARG A 131 -14.77 -10.40 1.87
C ARG A 131 -13.49 -9.58 2.10
N GLY A 132 -13.61 -8.40 2.66
CA GLY A 132 -12.47 -7.49 2.86
C GLY A 132 -11.99 -6.77 1.61
N ALA A 133 -12.69 -6.90 0.47
CA ALA A 133 -12.33 -6.21 -0.77
C ALA A 133 -12.42 -4.68 -0.59
N ARG A 134 -11.45 -3.98 -1.16
CA ARG A 134 -11.35 -2.52 -1.10
C ARG A 134 -11.26 -1.93 -2.51
N TRP A 135 -11.88 -0.78 -2.69
CA TRP A 135 -11.75 -0.02 -3.93
C TRP A 135 -10.37 0.61 -3.98
N ARG A 136 -9.53 0.17 -4.92
CA ARG A 136 -8.18 0.66 -5.12
C ARG A 136 -7.89 0.88 -6.60
N ARG A 137 -6.98 1.81 -6.91
CA ARG A 137 -6.50 2.01 -8.27
C ARG A 137 -5.60 0.83 -8.65
N PRO A 138 -5.87 0.12 -9.78
CA PRO A 138 -4.97 -0.89 -10.31
C PRO A 138 -3.62 -0.29 -10.70
N VAL A 139 -2.58 -1.09 -10.62
CA VAL A 139 -1.25 -0.74 -11.11
C VAL A 139 -0.96 -1.49 -12.40
N ARG A 140 -0.25 -0.83 -13.32
CA ARG A 140 0.29 -1.51 -14.50
C ARG A 140 1.38 -2.49 -14.07
N SER A 141 1.37 -3.70 -14.61
CA SER A 141 2.35 -4.73 -14.26
C SER A 141 3.08 -5.20 -15.52
N LEU A 142 4.38 -5.27 -15.44
CA LEU A 142 5.25 -5.87 -16.45
C LEU A 142 5.50 -7.37 -16.22
N ARG A 143 4.99 -7.93 -15.12
CA ARG A 143 5.17 -9.36 -14.77
C ARG A 143 4.88 -10.34 -15.89
N PRO A 144 3.81 -10.17 -16.71
CA PRO A 144 3.57 -11.08 -17.83
C PRO A 144 4.67 -11.09 -18.91
N LYS A 145 5.53 -10.07 -18.95
CA LYS A 145 6.66 -9.96 -19.88
C LYS A 145 7.99 -10.43 -19.28
N GLN A 146 8.01 -10.77 -18.00
CA GLN A 146 9.21 -11.19 -17.29
C GLN A 146 9.49 -12.68 -17.51
N ALA A 147 10.75 -13.04 -17.66
CA ALA A 147 11.20 -14.41 -17.55
C ALA A 147 11.44 -14.72 -16.07
N SER A 148 10.54 -15.45 -15.42
CA SER A 148 10.54 -15.72 -13.98
C SER A 148 11.88 -16.25 -13.48
N ASP A 149 12.47 -17.21 -14.20
CA ASP A 149 13.74 -17.84 -13.83
C ASP A 149 14.91 -16.84 -13.83
N ARG A 150 14.92 -15.91 -14.81
CA ARG A 150 15.91 -14.83 -14.88
C ARG A 150 15.74 -13.83 -13.74
N VAL A 151 14.49 -13.52 -13.38
CA VAL A 151 14.19 -12.63 -12.26
C VAL A 151 14.64 -13.26 -10.94
N GLU A 152 14.35 -14.54 -10.70
CA GLU A 152 14.78 -15.24 -9.50
C GLU A 152 16.30 -15.41 -9.45
N HIS A 153 16.94 -15.67 -10.58
CA HIS A 153 18.41 -15.66 -10.65
C HIS A 153 18.98 -14.29 -10.29
N ALA A 154 18.43 -13.20 -10.86
CA ALA A 154 18.86 -11.84 -10.56
C ALA A 154 18.70 -11.49 -9.08
N LYS A 155 17.59 -11.86 -8.44
CA LYS A 155 17.39 -11.66 -7.00
C LYS A 155 18.50 -12.33 -6.18
N ARG A 156 18.85 -13.57 -6.50
CA ARG A 156 19.95 -14.29 -5.82
C ARG A 156 21.29 -13.57 -6.01
N GLN A 157 21.59 -13.12 -7.24
CA GLN A 157 22.83 -12.38 -7.51
C GLN A 157 22.87 -11.03 -6.79
N LEU A 158 21.77 -10.29 -6.76
CA LEU A 158 21.66 -9.04 -6.03
C LEU A 158 21.79 -9.22 -4.52
N ALA A 159 21.32 -10.35 -3.97
CA ALA A 159 21.52 -10.70 -2.57
C ALA A 159 23.01 -10.99 -2.26
N LEU A 160 23.69 -11.74 -3.13
CA LEU A 160 25.14 -11.97 -3.00
C LEU A 160 25.97 -10.67 -3.12
N LEU A 161 25.58 -9.78 -4.03
CA LEU A 161 26.20 -8.46 -4.14
C LEU A 161 25.97 -7.63 -2.86
N ALA A 162 24.77 -7.69 -2.27
CA ALA A 162 24.46 -7.02 -1.01
C ALA A 162 25.32 -7.54 0.15
N GLU A 163 25.46 -8.86 0.26
CA GLU A 163 26.32 -9.50 1.27
C GLU A 163 27.77 -9.06 1.13
N LYS A 164 28.34 -9.13 -0.08
CA LYS A 164 29.71 -8.67 -0.35
C LYS A 164 29.90 -7.18 -0.07
N THR A 165 28.86 -6.36 -0.31
CA THR A 165 28.86 -4.93 0.01
C THR A 165 28.92 -4.73 1.53
N ALA A 166 28.09 -5.45 2.29
CA ALA A 166 28.09 -5.41 3.75
C ALA A 166 29.44 -5.87 4.36
N GLN A 167 30.15 -6.79 3.69
CA GLN A 167 31.48 -7.23 4.06
C GLN A 167 32.61 -6.25 3.64
N GLY A 168 32.27 -5.13 3.00
CA GLY A 168 33.25 -4.16 2.49
C GLY A 168 34.11 -4.66 1.31
N ARG A 169 33.74 -5.78 0.67
CA ARG A 169 34.52 -6.40 -0.41
C ARG A 169 34.25 -5.78 -1.78
N LEU A 170 33.11 -5.12 -1.94
CA LEU A 170 32.76 -4.32 -3.11
C LEU A 170 31.78 -3.22 -2.70
N GLN A 171 31.60 -2.25 -3.58
CA GLN A 171 30.54 -1.24 -3.51
C GLN A 171 29.48 -1.59 -4.56
N ARG A 172 28.23 -1.70 -4.13
CA ARG A 172 27.08 -1.87 -5.05
C ARG A 172 26.40 -0.52 -5.25
N ALA A 173 26.11 -0.18 -6.51
CA ALA A 173 25.33 0.99 -6.86
C ALA A 173 24.28 0.65 -7.90
N PHE A 174 23.26 1.50 -8.02
CA PHE A 174 22.18 1.42 -9.00
C PHE A 174 22.22 2.66 -9.86
N LEU A 175 22.06 2.50 -11.18
CA LEU A 175 22.10 3.61 -12.12
C LEU A 175 20.86 3.55 -13.01
N ASP A 176 20.30 4.73 -13.29
CA ASP A 176 19.18 4.87 -14.22
C ASP A 176 19.01 6.34 -14.64
N GLU A 177 18.19 6.58 -15.68
CA GLU A 177 17.77 7.90 -16.10
C GLU A 177 16.36 8.24 -15.58
N CYS A 178 16.16 9.49 -15.25
CA CYS A 178 14.86 10.01 -14.84
C CYS A 178 14.55 11.32 -15.53
N GLY A 179 13.42 11.40 -16.22
CA GLY A 179 12.96 12.65 -16.82
C GLY A 179 11.87 13.32 -16.00
N PHE A 180 12.00 14.62 -15.80
CA PHE A 180 11.03 15.49 -15.14
C PHE A 180 10.36 16.39 -16.17
N SER A 181 9.03 16.47 -16.12
CA SER A 181 8.23 17.39 -16.95
C SER A 181 7.98 18.68 -16.18
N PRO A 182 7.89 19.85 -16.83
CA PRO A 182 7.42 21.08 -16.19
C PRO A 182 6.06 20.92 -15.49
N SER A 183 5.19 20.05 -15.99
CA SER A 183 3.94 19.67 -15.30
C SER A 183 4.08 18.28 -14.72
N LEU A 184 4.29 18.20 -13.42
CA LEU A 184 4.39 16.94 -12.68
C LEU A 184 3.02 16.31 -12.42
N PRO A 185 2.93 14.98 -12.28
CA PRO A 185 1.69 14.32 -11.94
C PRO A 185 1.10 14.85 -10.62
N VAL A 186 -0.19 15.20 -10.61
CA VAL A 186 -0.90 15.56 -9.37
C VAL A 186 -1.03 14.37 -8.45
N THR A 187 -0.75 14.60 -7.17
CA THR A 187 -0.85 13.63 -6.08
C THR A 187 -1.94 14.03 -5.09
N TRP A 188 -2.05 13.30 -3.99
CA TRP A 188 -2.94 13.65 -2.89
C TRP A 188 -2.45 14.90 -2.15
N SER A 189 -3.39 15.78 -1.77
CA SER A 189 -3.12 16.98 -0.98
C SER A 189 -4.23 17.20 0.03
N TRP A 190 -3.91 17.88 1.13
CA TRP A 190 -4.90 18.36 2.08
C TRP A 190 -5.67 19.52 1.48
N VAL A 191 -7.00 19.48 1.62
CA VAL A 191 -7.94 20.55 1.24
C VAL A 191 -9.05 20.65 2.28
N LEU A 192 -9.64 21.82 2.43
CA LEU A 192 -10.78 22.01 3.31
C LEU A 192 -12.04 21.31 2.76
N PRO A 193 -13.02 20.95 3.62
CA PRO A 193 -14.27 20.35 3.19
C PRO A 193 -15.00 21.24 2.17
N GLY A 194 -15.43 20.64 1.07
CA GLY A 194 -16.11 21.34 -0.02
C GLY A 194 -15.20 22.01 -1.04
N GLU A 195 -13.91 22.07 -0.78
CA GLU A 195 -12.92 22.64 -1.69
C GLU A 195 -12.29 21.59 -2.61
N ARG A 196 -11.74 22.07 -3.71
CA ARG A 196 -10.92 21.27 -4.62
C ARG A 196 -9.70 22.08 -5.03
N LYS A 197 -8.51 21.62 -4.64
CA LYS A 197 -7.26 22.28 -5.02
C LYS A 197 -7.08 22.19 -6.53
N ARG A 198 -6.90 23.34 -7.16
CA ARG A 198 -6.62 23.48 -8.59
C ARG A 198 -5.14 23.79 -8.75
N ILE A 199 -4.45 22.95 -9.54
CA ILE A 199 -3.05 23.13 -9.90
C ILE A 199 -3.02 23.65 -11.33
N PRO A 200 -2.32 24.75 -11.63
CA PRO A 200 -2.12 25.20 -12.99
C PRO A 200 -1.48 24.10 -13.83
N TYR A 201 -2.01 23.88 -15.02
CA TYR A 201 -1.43 22.95 -15.97
C TYR A 201 -0.71 23.72 -17.06
N GLU A 202 0.56 23.43 -17.25
CA GLU A 202 1.33 23.91 -18.37
C GLU A 202 1.62 22.73 -19.31
N ASN A 203 1.28 22.92 -20.59
CA ASN A 203 1.63 21.93 -21.60
C ASN A 203 3.16 21.90 -21.76
N PRO A 204 3.83 20.79 -21.46
CA PRO A 204 5.29 20.72 -21.49
C PRO A 204 5.89 20.86 -22.89
N GLN A 205 5.12 20.65 -23.96
CA GLN A 205 5.58 20.79 -25.36
C GLN A 205 6.91 20.05 -25.64
N GLY A 206 7.11 18.89 -25.05
CA GLY A 206 8.36 18.11 -25.16
C GLY A 206 9.51 18.59 -24.25
N ARG A 207 9.37 19.73 -23.56
CA ARG A 207 10.39 20.20 -22.59
C ARG A 207 10.48 19.23 -21.42
N ARG A 208 11.70 18.86 -21.09
CA ARG A 208 11.99 17.96 -19.96
C ARG A 208 13.33 18.32 -19.37
N TRP A 209 13.47 18.14 -18.07
CA TRP A 209 14.76 18.04 -17.41
C TRP A 209 15.05 16.56 -17.15
N ASN A 210 16.11 16.06 -17.74
CA ASN A 210 16.52 14.66 -17.57
C ASN A 210 17.70 14.61 -16.61
N THR A 211 17.74 13.58 -15.80
CA THR A 211 18.85 13.30 -14.88
C THR A 211 19.35 11.88 -15.12
N LEU A 212 20.66 11.69 -15.08
CA LEU A 212 21.33 10.43 -14.99
C LEU A 212 21.90 10.34 -13.57
N ALA A 213 21.47 9.36 -12.79
CA ALA A 213 21.87 9.28 -11.39
C ALA A 213 22.40 7.91 -11.00
N LEU A 214 23.34 7.91 -10.05
CA LEU A 214 23.94 6.74 -9.46
C LEU A 214 23.63 6.73 -7.95
N TYR A 215 23.04 5.68 -7.47
CA TYR A 215 22.62 5.47 -6.10
C TYR A 215 23.35 4.30 -5.45
N ALA A 216 24.20 4.56 -4.50
CA ALA A 216 24.90 3.59 -3.64
C ALA A 216 24.32 3.69 -2.22
N PRO A 217 23.30 2.90 -1.84
CA PRO A 217 22.58 3.05 -0.57
C PRO A 217 23.37 2.56 0.65
N ASP A 218 24.32 1.67 0.43
CA ASP A 218 25.01 0.90 1.47
C ASP A 218 26.46 0.64 1.06
N GLY A 219 27.25 0.11 1.99
CA GLY A 219 28.65 -0.25 1.76
C GLY A 219 29.64 0.76 2.33
N VAL A 220 30.87 0.76 1.82
CA VAL A 220 31.99 1.57 2.36
C VAL A 220 31.87 3.05 2.01
N GLN A 221 31.16 3.37 0.95
CA GLN A 221 31.01 4.74 0.45
C GLN A 221 29.60 4.96 -0.11
N PRO A 222 28.60 5.17 0.77
CA PRO A 222 27.27 5.57 0.32
C PRO A 222 27.35 6.87 -0.46
N ALA A 223 26.58 6.95 -1.55
CA ALA A 223 26.60 8.12 -2.42
C ALA A 223 25.31 8.22 -3.23
N PHE A 224 24.95 9.44 -3.57
CA PHE A 224 23.94 9.73 -4.57
C PHE A 224 24.48 10.82 -5.49
N ASP A 225 24.96 10.45 -6.66
CA ASP A 225 25.55 11.36 -7.63
C ASP A 225 24.64 11.47 -8.84
N TRP A 226 24.60 12.66 -9.44
CA TRP A 226 23.78 12.90 -10.64
C TRP A 226 24.39 13.96 -11.57
N ILE A 227 23.94 13.90 -12.82
CA ILE A 227 24.08 14.98 -13.80
C ILE A 227 22.71 15.26 -14.40
N GLY A 228 22.46 16.53 -14.77
CA GLY A 228 21.23 16.98 -15.38
C GLY A 228 21.42 17.43 -16.84
N SER A 229 20.38 17.34 -17.66
CA SER A 229 20.38 17.79 -19.05
C SER A 229 18.98 18.08 -19.56
N PRO A 230 18.78 19.15 -20.37
CA PRO A 230 17.53 19.39 -21.08
C PRO A 230 17.31 18.41 -22.24
N ARG A 231 18.34 17.68 -22.68
CA ARG A 231 18.26 16.64 -23.72
C ARG A 231 18.37 15.24 -23.14
N ALA A 232 18.02 14.23 -23.92
CA ALA A 232 18.25 12.84 -23.55
C ALA A 232 19.76 12.56 -23.46
N PHE A 233 20.14 11.70 -22.54
CA PHE A 233 21.53 11.25 -22.36
C PHE A 233 21.96 10.32 -23.49
N THR A 234 23.23 10.39 -23.82
CA THR A 234 23.91 9.53 -24.78
C THR A 234 24.86 8.54 -24.07
N ALA A 235 25.36 7.56 -24.79
CA ALA A 235 26.37 6.66 -24.27
C ALA A 235 27.66 7.37 -23.87
N ASP A 236 27.98 8.48 -24.54
CA ASP A 236 29.16 9.31 -24.21
C ASP A 236 28.95 10.04 -22.87
N ASP A 237 27.77 10.60 -22.65
CA ASP A 237 27.42 11.23 -21.37
C ASP A 237 27.55 10.24 -20.20
N LEU A 238 27.05 9.01 -20.38
CA LEU A 238 27.17 7.93 -19.40
C LEU A 238 28.64 7.61 -19.09
N LEU A 239 29.46 7.46 -20.15
CA LEU A 239 30.88 7.17 -19.98
C LEU A 239 31.61 8.32 -19.32
N HIS A 240 31.31 9.57 -19.71
CA HIS A 240 31.88 10.75 -19.08
C HIS A 240 31.55 10.79 -17.59
N PHE A 241 30.27 10.63 -17.25
CA PHE A 241 29.81 10.60 -15.85
C PHE A 241 30.53 9.52 -15.02
N LEU A 242 30.68 8.31 -15.55
CA LEU A 242 31.32 7.19 -14.82
C LEU A 242 32.82 7.33 -14.73
N LEU A 243 33.50 7.81 -15.81
CA LEU A 243 34.94 7.93 -15.86
C LEU A 243 35.45 9.18 -15.13
N ALA A 244 34.65 10.20 -14.94
CA ALA A 244 34.97 11.38 -14.14
C ALA A 244 34.95 11.10 -12.62
N ARG A 245 34.31 10.02 -12.18
CA ARG A 245 34.22 9.66 -10.75
C ARG A 245 35.59 9.40 -10.13
N PRO A 246 35.77 9.77 -8.86
CA PRO A 246 36.96 9.36 -8.10
C PRO A 246 37.00 7.81 -8.02
N PRO A 247 38.23 7.25 -7.89
CA PRO A 247 38.39 5.81 -7.70
C PRO A 247 37.70 5.34 -6.42
N CYS A 248 36.92 4.26 -6.51
CA CYS A 248 36.36 3.59 -5.33
C CYS A 248 37.48 2.70 -4.70
N PRO A 249 37.58 2.67 -3.37
CA PRO A 249 38.60 1.85 -2.68
C PRO A 249 38.39 0.35 -2.92
N VAL A 250 37.17 -0.07 -3.23
CA VAL A 250 36.77 -1.44 -3.58
C VAL A 250 36.15 -1.49 -4.97
N PRO A 251 36.00 -2.66 -5.61
CA PRO A 251 35.31 -2.77 -6.88
C PRO A 251 33.88 -2.18 -6.81
N LEU A 252 33.54 -1.31 -7.76
CA LEU A 252 32.20 -0.72 -7.91
C LEU A 252 31.39 -1.57 -8.90
N VAL A 253 30.33 -2.21 -8.42
CA VAL A 253 29.37 -2.96 -9.25
C VAL A 253 28.12 -2.12 -9.45
N ILE A 254 27.91 -1.65 -10.68
CA ILE A 254 26.77 -0.83 -11.05
C ILE A 254 25.67 -1.74 -11.62
N VAL A 255 24.53 -1.75 -10.95
CA VAL A 255 23.32 -2.43 -11.37
C VAL A 255 22.53 -1.49 -12.27
N LEU A 256 22.20 -1.92 -13.47
CA LEU A 256 21.48 -1.12 -14.47
C LEU A 256 20.56 -2.00 -15.31
N ASP A 257 19.61 -1.37 -15.99
CA ASP A 257 18.71 -2.05 -16.90
C ASP A 257 19.36 -2.37 -18.26
N ASN A 258 18.58 -2.94 -19.18
CA ASN A 258 19.03 -3.27 -20.53
C ASN A 258 18.73 -2.17 -21.55
N ALA A 259 18.63 -0.90 -21.17
CA ALA A 259 18.45 0.19 -22.12
C ALA A 259 19.53 0.16 -23.22
N SER A 260 19.15 0.58 -24.43
CA SER A 260 20.07 0.59 -25.58
C SER A 260 21.32 1.40 -25.35
N LEU A 261 21.20 2.50 -24.59
CA LEU A 261 22.29 3.34 -24.12
C LEU A 261 23.36 2.52 -23.39
N HIS A 262 22.95 1.73 -22.38
CA HIS A 262 23.83 0.94 -21.51
C HIS A 262 24.53 -0.21 -22.24
N ARG A 263 23.95 -0.68 -23.36
CA ARG A 263 24.44 -1.80 -24.15
C ARG A 263 25.05 -1.38 -25.49
N SER A 264 25.20 -0.08 -25.71
CA SER A 264 25.75 0.46 -26.95
C SER A 264 27.18 -0.04 -27.19
N ARG A 265 27.61 -0.08 -28.45
CA ARG A 265 28.97 -0.47 -28.82
C ARG A 265 30.00 0.41 -28.14
N LEU A 266 29.75 1.74 -28.05
CA LEU A 266 30.61 2.68 -27.37
C LEU A 266 30.88 2.30 -25.90
N VAL A 267 29.85 1.89 -25.17
CA VAL A 267 29.97 1.43 -23.77
C VAL A 267 30.71 0.10 -23.69
N GLN A 268 30.50 -0.80 -24.66
CA GLN A 268 31.22 -2.08 -24.71
C GLN A 268 32.71 -1.90 -24.99
N ASP A 269 33.06 -1.03 -25.92
CA ASP A 269 34.46 -0.73 -26.28
C ASP A 269 35.19 0.00 -25.14
N ALA A 270 34.45 0.75 -24.29
CA ALA A 270 34.99 1.45 -23.11
C ALA A 270 35.24 0.55 -21.88
N ARG A 271 34.79 -0.74 -21.89
CA ARG A 271 34.98 -1.65 -20.74
C ARG A 271 36.39 -1.71 -20.18
N PRO A 272 37.49 -1.79 -20.97
CA PRO A 272 38.82 -1.80 -20.41
C PRO A 272 39.14 -0.54 -19.56
N ARG A 273 38.65 0.64 -19.99
CA ARG A 273 38.77 1.89 -19.25
C ARG A 273 37.99 1.89 -17.93
N LEU A 274 36.77 1.34 -17.95
CA LEU A 274 35.95 1.17 -16.75
C LEU A 274 36.60 0.17 -15.77
N TRP A 275 37.10 -0.97 -16.28
CA TRP A 275 37.75 -1.97 -15.45
C TRP A 275 39.05 -1.44 -14.81
N ALA A 276 39.84 -0.60 -15.53
CA ALA A 276 40.97 0.09 -14.96
C ALA A 276 40.59 0.98 -13.74
N LYS A 277 39.36 1.51 -13.73
CA LYS A 277 38.78 2.21 -12.57
C LYS A 277 37.98 1.28 -11.61
N ARG A 278 38.06 -0.04 -11.79
CA ARG A 278 37.39 -1.07 -11.00
C ARG A 278 35.86 -0.94 -11.06
N ILE A 279 35.30 -0.44 -12.18
CA ILE A 279 33.85 -0.28 -12.42
C ILE A 279 33.38 -1.46 -13.26
N TYR A 280 32.36 -2.17 -12.78
CA TYR A 280 31.75 -3.35 -13.38
C TYR A 280 30.26 -3.19 -13.52
N PHE A 281 29.66 -3.73 -14.57
CA PHE A 281 28.23 -3.68 -14.80
C PHE A 281 27.55 -5.01 -14.50
N TYR A 282 26.41 -4.91 -13.83
CA TYR A 282 25.46 -6.02 -13.67
C TYR A 282 24.12 -5.62 -14.31
N PHE A 283 23.75 -6.30 -15.40
CA PHE A 283 22.52 -6.02 -16.13
C PHE A 283 21.34 -6.79 -15.55
N LEU A 284 20.27 -6.06 -15.21
CA LEU A 284 19.00 -6.64 -14.76
C LEU A 284 18.27 -7.37 -15.88
N PRO A 285 17.41 -8.34 -15.58
CA PRO A 285 16.51 -8.90 -16.57
C PRO A 285 15.59 -7.83 -17.17
N SER A 286 15.21 -8.01 -18.43
CA SER A 286 14.27 -7.10 -19.09
C SER A 286 12.95 -7.03 -18.33
N TYR A 287 12.32 -5.87 -18.33
CA TYR A 287 11.04 -5.59 -17.66
C TYR A 287 11.01 -5.76 -16.13
N SER A 288 12.16 -5.65 -15.46
CA SER A 288 12.27 -5.84 -14.01
C SER A 288 12.72 -4.58 -13.25
N PRO A 289 12.00 -3.44 -13.39
CA PRO A 289 12.37 -2.19 -12.72
C PRO A 289 12.30 -2.29 -11.18
N GLU A 290 11.50 -3.23 -10.66
CA GLU A 290 11.40 -3.49 -9.22
C GLU A 290 12.71 -3.98 -8.59
N LEU A 291 13.66 -4.45 -9.39
CA LEU A 291 15.00 -4.85 -8.95
C LEU A 291 16.00 -3.68 -8.96
N ASN A 292 15.66 -2.56 -9.59
CA ASN A 292 16.47 -1.35 -9.59
C ASN A 292 16.09 -0.43 -8.41
N ARG A 293 16.92 -0.40 -7.37
CA ARG A 293 16.63 0.35 -6.13
C ARG A 293 16.62 1.88 -6.30
N ILE A 294 17.08 2.42 -7.42
CA ILE A 294 16.99 3.85 -7.69
C ILE A 294 15.58 4.28 -8.13
N GLU A 295 14.77 3.38 -8.69
CA GLU A 295 13.41 3.69 -9.14
C GLU A 295 12.47 4.18 -8.03
N PRO A 296 12.47 3.56 -6.81
CA PRO A 296 11.75 4.11 -5.67
C PRO A 296 12.22 5.52 -5.26
N VAL A 297 13.52 5.82 -5.40
CA VAL A 297 14.08 7.17 -5.11
C VAL A 297 13.50 8.19 -6.07
N PHE A 298 13.58 7.94 -7.37
CA PHE A 298 12.98 8.81 -8.40
C PHE A 298 11.48 9.03 -8.21
N ARG A 299 10.77 7.98 -7.82
CA ARG A 299 9.35 8.07 -7.49
C ARG A 299 9.10 8.95 -6.26
N GLY A 300 9.91 8.78 -5.21
CA GLY A 300 9.85 9.60 -3.99
C GLY A 300 10.00 11.09 -4.35
N ILE A 301 11.07 11.42 -5.05
CA ILE A 301 11.37 12.80 -5.45
C ILE A 301 10.26 13.39 -6.30
N LYS A 302 9.79 12.70 -7.36
CA LYS A 302 8.72 13.19 -8.24
C LYS A 302 7.40 13.44 -7.53
N HIS A 303 7.06 12.60 -6.56
CA HIS A 303 5.72 12.62 -5.97
C HIS A 303 5.65 13.33 -4.62
N TYR A 304 6.76 13.40 -3.88
CA TYR A 304 6.74 13.88 -2.49
C TYR A 304 7.73 15.00 -2.21
N ASP A 305 8.97 14.94 -2.75
CA ASP A 305 10.01 15.90 -2.39
C ASP A 305 9.96 17.16 -3.26
N LEU A 306 9.40 17.08 -4.48
CA LEU A 306 9.12 18.27 -5.29
C LEU A 306 7.75 18.84 -4.87
N PRO A 307 7.70 20.02 -4.18
CA PRO A 307 6.44 20.55 -3.64
C PRO A 307 5.51 21.08 -4.72
N GLU A 308 6.08 21.72 -5.72
CA GLU A 308 5.32 22.30 -6.82
C GLU A 308 4.94 21.24 -7.86
N ARG A 309 3.80 21.45 -8.51
CA ARG A 309 3.34 20.54 -9.59
C ARG A 309 3.53 21.15 -10.97
N THR A 310 3.82 22.45 -11.04
CA THR A 310 4.10 23.19 -12.27
C THR A 310 5.32 24.06 -12.07
N TYR A 311 6.26 23.95 -13.01
CA TYR A 311 7.53 24.66 -13.00
C TYR A 311 7.73 25.38 -14.35
N THR A 312 7.88 26.69 -14.29
CA THR A 312 8.14 27.54 -15.46
C THR A 312 9.00 28.72 -15.02
N PRO A 313 10.13 28.99 -15.68
CA PRO A 313 10.76 28.28 -16.81
C PRO A 313 11.47 26.98 -16.39
N LEU A 314 12.06 26.26 -17.37
CA LEU A 314 12.74 24.97 -17.15
C LEU A 314 13.87 25.05 -16.11
N ALA A 315 14.58 26.18 -16.01
CA ALA A 315 15.63 26.42 -15.02
C ALA A 315 15.11 26.33 -13.56
N VAL A 316 13.82 26.66 -13.32
CA VAL A 316 13.20 26.51 -12.01
C VAL A 316 12.98 25.02 -11.68
N LEU A 317 12.61 24.21 -12.68
CA LEU A 317 12.52 22.76 -12.51
C LEU A 317 13.90 22.14 -12.23
N GLU A 318 14.92 22.56 -12.98
CA GLU A 318 16.31 22.15 -12.74
C GLU A 318 16.73 22.40 -11.30
N SER A 319 16.67 23.66 -10.84
CA SER A 319 17.04 24.02 -9.46
C SER A 319 16.24 23.25 -8.41
N ALA A 320 14.94 23.00 -8.65
CA ALA A 320 14.12 22.26 -7.72
C ALA A 320 14.52 20.76 -7.66
N VAL A 321 14.86 20.16 -8.82
CA VAL A 321 15.32 18.77 -8.89
C VAL A 321 16.68 18.63 -8.21
N ASP A 322 17.61 19.52 -8.48
CA ASP A 322 18.95 19.51 -7.87
C ASP A 322 18.85 19.70 -6.35
N GLY A 323 18.01 20.62 -5.89
CA GLY A 323 17.74 20.80 -4.47
C GLY A 323 17.17 19.53 -3.81
N ALA A 324 16.18 18.89 -4.44
CA ALA A 324 15.61 17.64 -3.93
C ALA A 324 16.62 16.48 -3.91
N TYR A 325 17.53 16.42 -4.88
CA TYR A 325 18.59 15.42 -4.94
C TYR A 325 19.66 15.66 -3.86
N THR A 326 20.05 16.91 -3.66
CA THR A 326 20.98 17.30 -2.58
C THR A 326 20.39 16.94 -1.21
N ASP A 327 19.11 17.26 -0.98
CA ASP A 327 18.42 16.90 0.27
C ASP A 327 18.37 15.38 0.48
N PHE A 328 18.16 14.63 -0.60
CA PHE A 328 18.16 13.17 -0.54
C PHE A 328 19.55 12.62 -0.18
N GLU A 329 20.61 13.13 -0.81
CA GLU A 329 22.01 12.75 -0.51
C GLU A 329 22.37 13.03 0.95
N VAL A 330 22.07 14.23 1.46
CA VAL A 330 22.29 14.60 2.87
C VAL A 330 21.59 13.63 3.82
N LYS A 331 20.33 13.27 3.53
CA LYS A 331 19.59 12.29 4.33
C LYS A 331 20.22 10.89 4.27
N LEU A 332 20.68 10.47 3.09
CA LEU A 332 21.36 9.19 2.90
C LEU A 332 22.64 9.09 3.76
N LEU A 333 23.46 10.11 3.71
CA LEU A 333 24.73 10.16 4.46
C LEU A 333 24.47 10.19 5.97
N ALA A 334 23.52 11.00 6.45
CA ALA A 334 23.15 11.07 7.85
C ALA A 334 22.59 9.73 8.39
N GLN A 335 21.82 9.01 7.58
CA GLN A 335 21.33 7.66 7.95
C GLN A 335 22.48 6.67 8.09
N HIS A 336 23.46 6.71 7.20
CA HIS A 336 24.63 5.84 7.26
C HIS A 336 25.49 6.13 8.50
N GLU A 337 25.75 7.39 8.82
CA GLU A 337 26.47 7.77 10.04
C GLU A 337 25.77 7.28 11.31
N THR A 338 24.43 7.34 11.33
CA THR A 338 23.65 6.85 12.46
C THR A 338 23.74 5.33 12.63
N GLN A 339 23.83 4.58 11.53
CA GLN A 339 24.00 3.13 11.56
C GLN A 339 25.39 2.68 12.00
N LEU A 340 26.42 3.52 11.80
CA LEU A 340 27.80 3.25 12.22
C LEU A 340 28.07 3.58 13.70
N ARG A 341 27.18 4.36 14.36
CA ARG A 341 27.30 4.63 15.81
C ARG A 341 26.92 3.37 16.58
N PRO A 342 27.80 2.78 17.40
CA PRO A 342 27.43 1.67 18.26
C PRO A 342 26.28 2.12 19.17
N ALA A 343 25.32 1.22 19.41
CA ALA A 343 24.28 1.44 20.42
C ALA A 343 24.98 1.69 21.78
N ALA A 344 24.76 2.86 22.33
CA ALA A 344 25.32 3.27 23.61
C ALA A 344 24.70 2.50 24.77
#